data_50e41279191b52ba7f95c00d85844b1c
#
_entry.id   50e41279191b52ba7f95c00d85844b1c
#
_cell.length_a   1.000
_cell.length_b   1.000
_cell.length_c   1.000
_cell.angle_alpha   90.00
_cell.angle_beta   90.00
_cell.angle_gamma   90.00
#
_symmetry.space_group_name_H-M   'P 1'
#
loop_
_entity.id
_entity.type
_entity.pdbx_description
1 polymer ?
#
loop_
_entity_poly.entity_id
_entity_poly.type
_entity_poly.pdbx_seq_one_letter_code
_entity_poly.pdbx_strand_id
1 'polypeptide(L)'
;MLHLSLVVTGGNADTAGSATFFDLPYASYAFDLIAGPDNWRLIADAPGDRGIICGALDPSAATSDPPEVLVWAAHYAASTGGRGLDRVGLANASSLAGIDRESARAKLRLLADAARIASAATPDELARLLDPRAVDIRSAALGRYEKPPERRPGGRQER
;
A
#
# COMPACT_ATOMS: atom_id res chain seq x y z
N MET A 1 21.93 -18.81 -2.71
CA MET A 1 21.29 -18.23 -3.92
C MET A 1 21.21 -16.73 -3.71
N LEU A 2 21.61 -15.90 -4.68
CA LEU A 2 21.53 -14.43 -4.55
C LEU A 2 20.07 -13.98 -4.77
N HIS A 3 19.52 -13.17 -3.84
CA HIS A 3 18.21 -12.55 -3.98
C HIS A 3 18.38 -11.17 -4.62
N LEU A 4 17.82 -10.98 -5.80
CA LEU A 4 17.83 -9.69 -6.50
C LEU A 4 16.44 -9.07 -6.46
N SER A 5 16.35 -7.80 -6.08
CA SER A 5 15.12 -7.03 -6.09
C SER A 5 15.24 -5.84 -7.04
N LEU A 6 14.19 -5.58 -7.81
CA LEU A 6 14.06 -4.35 -8.59
C LEU A 6 13.21 -3.34 -7.84
N VAL A 7 13.70 -2.12 -7.70
CA VAL A 7 12.95 -1.02 -7.08
C VAL A 7 12.52 -0.02 -8.15
N VAL A 8 11.22 0.25 -8.22
CA VAL A 8 10.58 1.17 -9.16
C VAL A 8 9.96 2.31 -8.36
N THR A 9 10.50 3.52 -8.52
CA THR A 9 10.07 4.71 -7.79
C THR A 9 9.82 5.89 -8.71
N GLY A 10 9.05 6.87 -8.26
CA GLY A 10 8.92 8.17 -8.90
C GLY A 10 7.87 8.27 -10.01
N GLY A 11 6.85 7.41 -9.99
CA GLY A 11 5.72 7.55 -10.92
C GLY A 11 5.16 6.24 -11.43
N ASN A 12 4.19 6.35 -12.35
CA ASN A 12 3.55 5.19 -12.98
C ASN A 12 4.50 4.50 -13.96
N ALA A 13 4.71 3.21 -13.73
CA ALA A 13 5.52 2.35 -14.59
C ALA A 13 4.68 1.29 -15.35
N ASP A 14 3.38 1.23 -15.08
CA ASP A 14 2.45 0.26 -15.70
C ASP A 14 2.38 0.40 -17.22
N THR A 15 2.59 1.60 -17.75
CA THR A 15 2.62 1.87 -19.20
C THR A 15 3.76 1.16 -19.93
N ALA A 16 4.82 0.74 -19.23
CA ALA A 16 5.90 -0.06 -19.82
C ALA A 16 5.47 -1.52 -20.10
N GLY A 17 4.35 -1.93 -19.53
CA GLY A 17 3.81 -3.28 -19.63
C GLY A 17 4.46 -4.28 -18.65
N SER A 18 3.68 -5.24 -18.21
CA SER A 18 4.09 -6.23 -17.20
C SER A 18 5.27 -7.09 -17.66
N ALA A 19 5.34 -7.46 -18.95
CA ALA A 19 6.44 -8.24 -19.51
C ALA A 19 7.80 -7.56 -19.34
N THR A 20 7.87 -6.22 -19.43
CA THR A 20 9.11 -5.46 -19.24
C THR A 20 9.74 -5.73 -17.87
N PHE A 21 8.92 -5.99 -16.86
CA PHE A 21 9.38 -6.26 -15.50
C PHE A 21 9.55 -7.75 -15.23
N PHE A 22 8.53 -8.55 -15.54
CA PHE A 22 8.42 -9.91 -15.04
C PHE A 22 9.14 -10.96 -15.88
N ASP A 23 9.57 -10.62 -17.09
CA ASP A 23 10.50 -11.46 -17.89
C ASP A 23 11.95 -11.36 -17.37
N LEU A 24 12.23 -10.42 -16.46
CA LEU A 24 13.54 -10.25 -15.84
C LEU A 24 13.74 -11.19 -14.65
N PRO A 25 14.99 -11.62 -14.35
CA PRO A 25 15.28 -12.63 -13.33
C PRO A 25 15.32 -12.07 -11.90
N TYR A 26 14.45 -11.11 -11.57
CA TYR A 26 14.35 -10.59 -10.21
C TYR A 26 13.46 -11.49 -9.35
N ALA A 27 13.88 -11.72 -8.11
CA ALA A 27 13.14 -12.49 -7.13
C ALA A 27 11.99 -11.69 -6.50
N SER A 28 12.14 -10.36 -6.43
CA SER A 28 11.10 -9.46 -5.94
C SER A 28 11.13 -8.09 -6.62
N TYR A 29 10.02 -7.39 -6.49
CA TYR A 29 9.80 -6.05 -7.05
C TYR A 29 9.22 -5.14 -5.98
N ALA A 30 9.77 -3.94 -5.84
CA ALA A 30 9.23 -2.88 -5.01
C ALA A 30 8.65 -1.79 -5.90
N PHE A 31 7.38 -1.43 -5.66
CA PHE A 31 6.68 -0.42 -6.43
C PHE A 31 6.27 0.75 -5.55
N ASP A 32 6.57 1.97 -6.02
CA ASP A 32 6.00 3.20 -5.47
C ASP A 32 4.51 3.26 -5.82
N LEU A 33 3.64 3.22 -4.81
CA LEU A 33 2.18 3.21 -4.97
C LEU A 33 1.56 4.57 -4.65
N ILE A 34 2.39 5.54 -4.24
CA ILE A 34 1.97 6.91 -3.94
C ILE A 34 2.19 7.81 -5.16
N ALA A 35 3.43 7.93 -5.65
CA ALA A 35 3.72 8.69 -6.86
C ALA A 35 3.27 7.97 -8.14
N GLY A 36 3.14 6.64 -8.09
CA GLY A 36 2.70 5.79 -9.19
C GLY A 36 1.43 4.99 -8.85
N PRO A 37 0.24 5.63 -8.71
CA PRO A 37 -0.98 4.94 -8.29
C PRO A 37 -1.45 3.86 -9.27
N ASP A 38 -1.08 3.90 -10.54
CA ASP A 38 -1.42 2.85 -11.51
C ASP A 38 -0.50 1.61 -11.39
N ASN A 39 0.58 1.67 -10.61
CA ASN A 39 1.46 0.52 -10.36
C ASN A 39 0.74 -0.65 -9.64
N TRP A 40 -0.45 -0.44 -9.09
CA TRP A 40 -1.32 -1.52 -8.60
C TRP A 40 -1.64 -2.56 -9.69
N ARG A 41 -1.67 -2.14 -10.97
CA ARG A 41 -1.86 -3.06 -12.11
C ARG A 41 -0.69 -4.01 -12.26
N LEU A 42 0.54 -3.51 -12.07
CA LEU A 42 1.74 -4.37 -12.09
C LEU A 42 1.72 -5.38 -10.93
N ILE A 43 1.24 -5.00 -9.75
CA ILE A 43 1.07 -5.94 -8.64
C ILE A 43 0.07 -7.04 -8.98
N ALA A 44 -1.04 -6.68 -9.65
CA ALA A 44 -2.05 -7.64 -10.07
C ALA A 44 -1.51 -8.63 -11.12
N ASP A 45 -0.68 -8.16 -12.04
CA ASP A 45 -0.10 -8.95 -13.13
C ASP A 45 1.14 -9.76 -12.71
N ALA A 46 1.73 -9.44 -11.56
CA ALA A 46 2.97 -10.06 -11.10
C ALA A 46 2.79 -11.57 -10.86
N PRO A 47 3.71 -12.42 -11.37
CA PRO A 47 3.67 -13.86 -11.09
C PRO A 47 3.70 -14.17 -9.61
N GLY A 48 2.94 -15.17 -9.18
CA GLY A 48 2.77 -15.51 -7.76
C GLY A 48 4.04 -16.01 -7.06
N ASP A 49 5.03 -16.47 -7.83
CA ASP A 49 6.34 -16.90 -7.31
C ASP A 49 7.29 -15.72 -7.02
N ARG A 50 6.93 -14.49 -7.43
CA ARG A 50 7.71 -13.29 -7.20
C ARG A 50 7.29 -12.58 -5.92
N GLY A 51 8.26 -12.07 -5.16
CA GLY A 51 7.98 -11.19 -4.01
C GLY A 51 7.51 -9.81 -4.47
N ILE A 52 6.56 -9.24 -3.73
CA ILE A 52 6.11 -7.85 -3.94
C ILE A 52 6.35 -7.04 -2.67
N ILE A 53 6.94 -5.87 -2.83
CA ILE A 53 7.14 -4.89 -1.77
C ILE A 53 6.28 -3.67 -2.11
N CYS A 54 5.24 -3.46 -1.31
CA CYS A 54 4.30 -2.35 -1.50
C CYS A 54 4.89 -1.07 -0.88
N GLY A 55 5.33 -0.14 -1.71
CA GLY A 55 5.72 1.22 -1.32
C GLY A 55 4.47 2.08 -1.10
N ALA A 56 3.70 1.77 -0.06
CA ALA A 56 2.40 2.37 0.23
C ALA A 56 2.44 3.41 1.36
N LEU A 57 3.57 3.56 2.06
CA LEU A 57 3.76 4.60 3.06
C LEU A 57 4.21 5.90 2.39
N ASP A 58 3.43 6.98 2.53
CA ASP A 58 3.80 8.30 2.01
C ASP A 58 5.05 8.83 2.74
N PRO A 59 6.13 9.19 2.02
CA PRO A 59 7.34 9.71 2.64
C PRO A 59 7.19 11.15 3.19
N SER A 60 6.10 11.86 2.87
CA SER A 60 5.87 13.23 3.34
C SER A 60 5.59 13.27 4.86
N ALA A 61 6.23 14.21 5.57
CA ALA A 61 5.95 14.45 6.98
C ALA A 61 4.53 14.97 7.23
N ALA A 62 3.95 15.70 6.27
CA ALA A 62 2.62 16.30 6.38
C ALA A 62 1.48 15.27 6.28
N THR A 63 1.76 14.07 5.79
CA THR A 63 0.73 13.04 5.57
C THR A 63 0.67 12.09 6.75
N SER A 64 -0.53 11.89 7.27
CA SER A 64 -0.82 10.83 8.24
C SER A 64 -1.40 9.64 7.48
N ASP A 65 -0.60 8.59 7.32
CA ASP A 65 -1.06 7.36 6.67
C ASP A 65 -1.94 6.56 7.64
N PRO A 66 -3.17 6.18 7.27
CA PRO A 66 -3.96 5.25 8.06
C PRO A 66 -3.29 3.86 8.02
N PRO A 67 -3.08 3.20 9.17
CA PRO A 67 -2.48 1.86 9.19
C PRO A 67 -3.27 0.84 8.37
N GLU A 68 -4.57 1.02 8.24
CA GLU A 68 -5.48 0.19 7.46
C GLU A 68 -5.09 0.13 5.97
N VAL A 69 -4.60 1.23 5.41
CA VAL A 69 -4.14 1.29 4.01
C VAL A 69 -2.93 0.38 3.79
N LEU A 70 -1.99 0.39 4.73
CA LEU A 70 -0.80 -0.46 4.66
C LEU A 70 -1.17 -1.95 4.81
N VAL A 71 -2.07 -2.26 5.74
CA VAL A 71 -2.59 -3.63 5.93
C VAL A 71 -3.32 -4.08 4.68
N TRP A 72 -4.18 -3.23 4.11
CA TRP A 72 -4.87 -3.52 2.86
C TRP A 72 -3.89 -3.77 1.71
N ALA A 73 -2.84 -2.94 1.57
CA ALA A 73 -1.82 -3.09 0.53
C ALA A 73 -1.15 -4.47 0.61
N ALA A 74 -0.79 -4.91 1.82
CA ALA A 74 -0.19 -6.23 2.03
C ALA A 74 -1.13 -7.36 1.62
N HIS A 75 -2.39 -7.31 2.05
CA HIS A 75 -3.37 -8.36 1.74
C HIS A 75 -3.80 -8.35 0.28
N TYR A 76 -3.91 -7.18 -0.34
CA TYR A 76 -4.15 -7.09 -1.77
C TYR A 76 -3.02 -7.79 -2.56
N ALA A 77 -1.77 -7.42 -2.30
CA ALA A 77 -0.63 -8.05 -2.95
C ALA A 77 -0.55 -9.56 -2.69
N ALA A 78 -0.86 -10.00 -1.47
CA ALA A 78 -0.88 -11.42 -1.11
C ALA A 78 -1.97 -12.21 -1.84
N SER A 79 -3.10 -11.59 -2.14
CA SER A 79 -4.23 -12.22 -2.83
C SER A 79 -4.01 -12.38 -4.34
N THR A 80 -3.08 -11.63 -4.92
CA THR A 80 -2.79 -11.68 -6.36
C THR A 80 -1.86 -12.84 -6.71
N GLY A 81 -2.11 -13.50 -7.84
CA GLY A 81 -1.27 -14.58 -8.35
C GLY A 81 -1.09 -15.78 -7.40
N GLY A 82 -1.88 -15.92 -6.34
CA GLY A 82 -1.71 -16.97 -5.33
C GLY A 82 -0.44 -16.82 -4.48
N ARG A 83 0.07 -15.60 -4.31
CA ARG A 83 1.38 -15.29 -3.69
C ARG A 83 1.46 -15.64 -2.21
N GLY A 84 0.45 -15.28 -1.40
CA GLY A 84 0.50 -15.38 0.05
C GLY A 84 1.32 -14.26 0.72
N LEU A 85 1.12 -14.07 2.03
CA LEU A 85 1.76 -12.99 2.80
C LEU A 85 3.28 -13.18 2.99
N ASP A 86 3.77 -14.40 2.96
CA ASP A 86 5.20 -14.75 3.09
C ASP A 86 6.09 -14.16 1.99
N ARG A 87 5.49 -13.71 0.89
CA ARG A 87 6.17 -13.07 -0.24
C ARG A 87 5.80 -11.61 -0.42
N VAL A 88 5.23 -11.00 0.61
CA VAL A 88 4.84 -9.58 0.57
C VAL A 88 5.61 -8.80 1.61
N GLY A 89 6.09 -7.62 1.22
CA GLY A 89 6.70 -6.64 2.09
C GLY A 89 5.96 -5.31 2.02
N LEU A 90 6.13 -4.51 3.07
CA LEU A 90 5.69 -3.11 3.11
C LEU A 90 6.92 -2.20 3.16
N ALA A 91 6.85 -1.08 2.48
CA ALA A 91 7.91 -0.08 2.46
C ALA A 91 7.34 1.34 2.37
N ASN A 92 8.18 2.33 2.67
CA ASN A 92 7.97 3.70 2.23
C ASN A 92 8.05 3.77 0.70
N ALA A 93 7.20 4.60 0.09
CA ALA A 93 7.11 4.74 -1.36
C ALA A 93 8.41 5.28 -1.97
N SER A 94 9.09 6.19 -1.27
CA SER A 94 10.39 6.74 -1.67
C SER A 94 11.24 7.12 -0.45
N SER A 95 12.34 7.87 -0.64
CA SER A 95 13.27 8.22 0.43
C SER A 95 12.60 9.05 1.54
N LEU A 96 12.91 8.74 2.80
CA LEU A 96 12.57 9.54 3.98
C LEU A 96 13.61 10.63 4.29
N ALA A 97 14.63 10.83 3.46
CA ALA A 97 15.71 11.80 3.71
C ALA A 97 15.24 13.26 3.69
N GLY A 98 14.06 13.55 3.13
CA GLY A 98 13.46 14.89 3.06
C GLY A 98 12.73 15.34 4.32
N ILE A 99 12.59 14.47 5.34
CA ILE A 99 11.85 14.76 6.58
C ILE A 99 12.77 14.65 7.79
N ASP A 100 12.34 15.24 8.92
CA ASP A 100 13.11 15.18 10.16
C ASP A 100 13.15 13.74 10.73
N ARG A 101 14.12 13.52 11.64
CA ARG A 101 14.40 12.19 12.20
C ARG A 101 13.24 11.64 13.05
N GLU A 102 12.48 12.51 13.71
CA GLU A 102 11.35 12.08 14.56
C GLU A 102 10.20 11.61 13.69
N SER A 103 9.84 12.38 12.67
CA SER A 103 8.83 12.02 11.66
C SER A 103 9.21 10.73 10.94
N ALA A 104 10.46 10.58 10.52
CA ALA A 104 10.93 9.35 9.88
C ALA A 104 10.79 8.13 10.81
N ARG A 105 11.14 8.27 12.09
CA ARG A 105 10.96 7.21 13.08
C ARG A 105 9.49 6.85 13.32
N ALA A 106 8.61 7.86 13.37
CA ALA A 106 7.17 7.63 13.52
C ALA A 106 6.62 6.83 12.33
N LYS A 107 7.00 7.19 11.10
CA LYS A 107 6.60 6.47 9.90
C LYS A 107 7.12 5.02 9.89
N LEU A 108 8.36 4.78 10.28
CA LEU A 108 8.91 3.42 10.37
C LEU A 108 8.22 2.58 11.45
N ARG A 109 7.79 3.17 12.56
CA ARG A 109 6.98 2.46 13.58
C ARG A 109 5.62 2.09 13.01
N LEU A 110 4.95 3.01 12.34
CA LEU A 110 3.67 2.75 11.67
C LEU A 110 3.79 1.58 10.69
N LEU A 111 4.86 1.56 9.88
CA LEU A 111 5.12 0.49 8.93
C LEU A 111 5.29 -0.88 9.64
N ALA A 112 6.05 -0.90 10.74
CA ALA A 112 6.26 -2.11 11.53
C ALA A 112 4.95 -2.60 12.19
N ASP A 113 4.14 -1.68 12.71
CA ASP A 113 2.84 -2.00 13.32
C ASP A 113 1.86 -2.54 12.26
N ALA A 114 1.79 -1.92 11.10
CA ALA A 114 0.95 -2.40 9.99
C ALA A 114 1.38 -3.80 9.53
N ALA A 115 2.67 -4.06 9.40
CA ALA A 115 3.18 -5.37 9.03
C ALA A 115 2.83 -6.45 10.09
N ARG A 116 2.92 -6.10 11.38
CA ARG A 116 2.53 -6.99 12.47
C ARG A 116 1.02 -7.30 12.45
N ILE A 117 0.19 -6.28 12.23
CA ILE A 117 -1.26 -6.45 12.12
C ILE A 117 -1.59 -7.33 10.91
N ALA A 118 -1.03 -7.05 9.74
CA ALA A 118 -1.26 -7.82 8.53
C ALA A 118 -0.93 -9.32 8.70
N SER A 119 0.10 -9.64 9.49
CA SER A 119 0.56 -11.02 9.71
C SER A 119 -0.23 -11.76 10.80
N ALA A 120 -0.80 -11.06 11.78
CA ALA A 120 -1.40 -11.65 12.97
C ALA A 120 -2.93 -11.59 13.02
N ALA A 121 -3.57 -10.71 12.22
CA ALA A 121 -5.01 -10.53 12.27
C ALA A 121 -5.76 -11.75 11.74
N THR A 122 -6.83 -12.11 12.44
CA THR A 122 -7.78 -13.12 11.98
C THR A 122 -8.60 -12.62 10.79
N PRO A 123 -9.21 -13.51 9.98
CA PRO A 123 -10.09 -13.09 8.88
C PRO A 123 -11.21 -12.12 9.31
N ASP A 124 -11.79 -12.33 10.50
CA ASP A 124 -12.86 -11.47 11.02
C ASP A 124 -12.35 -10.08 11.46
N GLU A 125 -11.14 -10.00 11.99
CA GLU A 125 -10.48 -8.74 12.33
C GLU A 125 -10.13 -7.98 11.06
N LEU A 126 -9.59 -8.67 10.05
CA LEU A 126 -9.29 -8.08 8.75
C LEU A 126 -10.55 -7.57 8.06
N ALA A 127 -11.65 -8.33 8.07
CA ALA A 127 -12.92 -7.91 7.46
C ALA A 127 -13.46 -6.62 8.11
N ARG A 128 -13.29 -6.45 9.41
CA ARG A 128 -13.67 -5.23 10.13
C ARG A 128 -12.71 -4.07 9.86
N LEU A 129 -11.41 -4.34 9.87
CA LEU A 129 -10.36 -3.34 9.65
C LEU A 129 -10.39 -2.80 8.21
N LEU A 130 -10.65 -3.68 7.24
CA LEU A 130 -10.63 -3.37 5.82
C LEU A 130 -12.04 -3.08 5.26
N ASP A 131 -13.04 -2.83 6.10
CA ASP A 131 -14.38 -2.46 5.63
C ASP A 131 -14.30 -1.14 4.85
N PRO A 132 -14.65 -1.15 3.54
CA PRO A 132 -14.59 0.04 2.70
C PRO A 132 -15.50 1.17 3.18
N ARG A 133 -16.45 0.87 4.08
CA ARG A 133 -17.34 1.87 4.69
C ARG A 133 -16.68 2.65 5.82
N ALA A 134 -15.65 2.08 6.46
CA ALA A 134 -14.92 2.74 7.52
C ALA A 134 -13.88 3.71 6.97
N VAL A 135 -13.20 3.33 5.89
CA VAL A 135 -12.19 4.15 5.20
C VAL A 135 -12.33 3.91 3.70
N ASP A 136 -12.26 4.94 2.88
CA ASP A 136 -12.07 4.75 1.44
C ASP A 136 -10.63 4.31 1.18
N ILE A 137 -10.37 3.04 1.50
CA ILE A 137 -9.04 2.44 1.45
C ILE A 137 -8.47 2.53 0.04
N ARG A 138 -9.32 2.39 -0.98
CA ARG A 138 -8.88 2.45 -2.37
C ARG A 138 -8.39 3.85 -2.76
N SER A 139 -9.15 4.88 -2.39
CA SER A 139 -8.75 6.27 -2.63
C SER A 139 -7.53 6.66 -1.79
N ALA A 140 -7.44 6.20 -0.55
CA ALA A 140 -6.28 6.43 0.30
C ALA A 140 -5.04 5.74 -0.26
N ALA A 141 -5.13 4.48 -0.67
CA ALA A 141 -4.03 3.75 -1.31
C ALA A 141 -3.56 4.40 -2.62
N LEU A 142 -4.46 5.08 -3.34
CA LEU A 142 -4.14 5.83 -4.55
C LEU A 142 -3.68 7.27 -4.27
N GLY A 143 -3.47 7.66 -3.01
CA GLY A 143 -3.12 9.04 -2.64
C GLY A 143 -4.22 10.08 -2.93
N ARG A 144 -5.47 9.65 -3.11
CA ARG A 144 -6.62 10.50 -3.46
C ARG A 144 -7.68 10.56 -2.37
N TYR A 145 -7.30 10.18 -1.14
CA TYR A 145 -8.26 10.17 -0.05
C TYR A 145 -8.66 11.61 0.34
N GLU A 146 -9.90 11.97 0.05
CA GLU A 146 -10.59 13.10 0.67
C GLU A 146 -11.65 12.55 1.63
N LYS A 147 -11.58 12.92 2.92
CA LYS A 147 -12.61 12.53 3.89
C LYS A 147 -13.98 12.99 3.37
N PRO A 148 -14.98 12.11 3.22
CA PRO A 148 -16.30 12.53 2.79
C PRO A 148 -16.83 13.63 3.70
N PRO A 149 -17.51 14.66 3.15
CA PRO A 149 -18.09 15.71 3.96
C PRO A 149 -19.09 15.10 4.95
N GLU A 150 -18.94 15.47 6.23
CA GLU A 150 -19.88 15.05 7.27
C GLU A 150 -21.30 15.41 6.84
N ARG A 151 -22.18 14.42 6.73
CA ARG A 151 -23.61 14.65 6.48
C ARG A 151 -24.14 15.48 7.65
N ARG A 152 -24.46 16.75 7.41
CA ARG A 152 -25.20 17.55 8.37
C ARG A 152 -26.49 16.79 8.68
N PRO A 153 -26.82 16.58 9.97
CA PRO A 153 -28.11 16.00 10.33
C PRO A 153 -29.19 16.86 9.70
N GLY A 154 -30.02 16.24 8.89
CA GLY A 154 -31.05 16.93 8.12
C GLY A 154 -31.93 17.74 9.05
N GLY A 155 -31.95 19.05 8.86
CA GLY A 155 -32.90 19.93 9.50
C GLY A 155 -34.32 19.45 9.14
N ARG A 156 -35.07 19.07 10.15
CA ARG A 156 -36.50 18.79 10.05
C ARG A 156 -37.16 20.07 9.55
N GLN A 157 -37.64 20.07 8.30
CA GLN A 157 -38.55 21.12 7.85
C GLN A 157 -39.88 20.89 8.59
N GLU A 158 -40.15 21.72 9.57
CA GLU A 158 -41.47 21.90 10.11
C GLU A 158 -42.34 22.55 9.03
N ARG A 159 -43.45 21.87 8.69
CA ARG A 159 -44.61 22.44 8.00
C ARG A 159 -45.71 22.69 8.99
#